data_9e5022bd61701652c954e0f88f314ebb
#
_entry.id   9e5022bd61701652c954e0f88f314ebb
#
_cell.length_a   1.000
_cell.length_b   1.000
_cell.length_c   1.000
_cell.angle_alpha   90.00
_cell.angle_beta   90.00
_cell.angle_gamma   90.00
#
_symmetry.space_group_name_H-M   'P 1'
#
loop_
_entity.id
_entity.type
_entity.pdbx_description
1 polymer ?
#
loop_
_entity_poly.entity_id
_entity_poly.type
_entity_poly.pdbx_seq_one_letter_code
_entity_poly.pdbx_strand_id
1 'polypeptide(L)'
;MEPAPASPVPSTIIPALGFALDLLGVAVFAVSGALAGIHRDLDLFGVAVLAAVTGIGGGTLRDLLLNRHPVFWIKDPRYLYTILAAAAISVLGQSYLPSVQTALLVADAFGLGLCALSGARIIEDRGYSWIIVVLLGTMSGVAGGVIRDLLSGVVPLLLRRDIYATAAIAGIGTYLLLQSVRLKRPWPFLIGIVAVVAVRLLAIAFAWQLPSFSRPPL
;
A
#
# COMPACT_ATOMS: atom_id res chain seq x y z
N MET A 1 -23.81 -30.86 7.58
CA MET A 1 -22.79 -30.98 8.64
C MET A 1 -21.79 -29.86 8.36
N GLU A 2 -21.98 -28.73 9.01
CA GLU A 2 -21.18 -27.53 8.82
C GLU A 2 -19.82 -27.75 9.53
N PRO A 3 -18.67 -27.51 8.88
CA PRO A 3 -17.39 -27.70 9.54
C PRO A 3 -17.27 -26.69 10.67
N ALA A 4 -16.92 -27.19 11.87
CA ALA A 4 -16.72 -26.38 13.07
C ALA A 4 -15.72 -25.24 12.77
N PRO A 5 -15.96 -24.00 13.29
CA PRO A 5 -15.04 -22.89 13.11
C PRO A 5 -13.69 -23.25 13.75
N ALA A 6 -12.64 -23.18 12.93
CA ALA A 6 -11.27 -23.35 13.40
C ALA A 6 -11.00 -22.38 14.54
N SER A 7 -10.49 -22.90 15.66
CA SER A 7 -10.12 -22.10 16.82
C SER A 7 -9.15 -21.00 16.42
N PRO A 8 -9.34 -19.75 16.91
CA PRO A 8 -8.44 -18.64 16.58
C PRO A 8 -7.06 -18.96 17.16
N VAL A 9 -6.07 -19.10 16.26
CA VAL A 9 -4.66 -19.18 16.64
C VAL A 9 -4.29 -17.82 17.26
N PRO A 10 -3.84 -17.75 18.52
CA PRO A 10 -3.49 -16.50 19.17
C PRO A 10 -2.33 -15.85 18.41
N SER A 11 -2.60 -14.72 17.75
CA SER A 11 -1.60 -13.91 17.06
C SER A 11 -0.70 -13.21 18.09
N THR A 12 0.40 -13.83 18.46
CA THR A 12 1.43 -13.29 19.36
C THR A 12 2.39 -12.36 18.60
N ILE A 13 1.90 -11.43 17.79
CA ILE A 13 2.68 -10.27 17.39
C ILE A 13 2.15 -9.10 18.19
N ILE A 14 3.10 -8.41 18.84
CA ILE A 14 2.85 -7.23 19.64
C ILE A 14 1.86 -6.34 18.85
N PRO A 15 0.63 -6.11 19.35
CA PRO A 15 -0.38 -5.33 18.64
C PRO A 15 0.13 -3.93 18.22
N ALA A 16 1.04 -3.38 19.04
CA ALA A 16 1.71 -2.12 18.82
C ALA A 16 2.56 -2.08 17.53
N LEU A 17 3.32 -3.14 17.21
CA LEU A 17 4.14 -3.17 15.99
C LEU A 17 3.26 -3.19 14.73
N GLY A 18 2.19 -3.98 14.73
CA GLY A 18 1.25 -4.03 13.62
C GLY A 18 0.59 -2.68 13.36
N PHE A 19 0.15 -2.01 14.43
CA PHE A 19 -0.40 -0.66 14.34
C PHE A 19 0.62 0.37 13.84
N ALA A 20 1.85 0.33 14.37
CA ALA A 20 2.90 1.27 13.94
C ALA A 20 3.25 1.11 12.46
N LEU A 21 3.32 -0.12 11.94
CA LEU A 21 3.59 -0.38 10.53
C LEU A 21 2.42 0.02 9.62
N ASP A 22 1.17 -0.15 10.08
CA ASP A 22 -0.01 0.31 9.36
C ASP A 22 -0.06 1.84 9.29
N LEU A 23 0.21 2.51 10.42
CA LEU A 23 0.29 3.97 10.49
C LEU A 23 1.42 4.53 9.62
N LEU A 24 2.59 3.87 9.61
CA LEU A 24 3.71 4.21 8.74
C LEU A 24 3.33 4.05 7.26
N GLY A 25 2.61 2.99 6.90
CA GLY A 25 2.11 2.78 5.54
C GLY A 25 1.20 3.93 5.08
N VAL A 26 0.27 4.34 5.95
CA VAL A 26 -0.60 5.50 5.70
C VAL A 26 0.21 6.80 5.58
N ALA A 27 1.19 7.02 6.46
CA ALA A 27 2.07 8.20 6.41
C ALA A 27 2.81 8.30 5.07
N VAL A 28 3.44 7.21 4.65
CA VAL A 28 4.24 7.17 3.42
C VAL A 28 3.36 7.30 2.18
N PHE A 29 2.18 6.70 2.16
CA PHE A 29 1.21 6.93 1.09
C PHE A 29 0.68 8.36 1.07
N ALA A 30 0.46 8.96 2.24
CA ALA A 30 0.06 10.37 2.33
C ALA A 30 1.14 11.29 1.77
N VAL A 31 2.43 11.02 2.03
CA VAL A 31 3.56 11.72 1.39
C VAL A 31 3.49 11.57 -0.13
N SER A 32 3.29 10.34 -0.64
CA SER A 32 3.15 10.10 -2.08
C SER A 32 1.99 10.89 -2.69
N GLY A 33 0.84 10.94 -1.99
CA GLY A 33 -0.32 11.72 -2.41
C GLY A 33 -0.07 13.23 -2.39
N ALA A 34 0.58 13.74 -1.33
CA ALA A 34 0.95 15.15 -1.23
C ALA A 34 1.90 15.56 -2.35
N LEU A 35 2.94 14.77 -2.61
CA LEU A 35 3.90 15.01 -3.70
C LEU A 35 3.22 14.97 -5.08
N ALA A 36 2.22 14.11 -5.27
CA ALA A 36 1.42 14.11 -6.49
C ALA A 36 0.63 15.41 -6.65
N GLY A 37 0.01 15.91 -5.57
CA GLY A 37 -0.70 17.19 -5.58
C GLY A 37 0.22 18.38 -5.86
N ILE A 38 1.39 18.41 -5.23
CA ILE A 38 2.44 19.42 -5.47
C ILE A 38 2.89 19.40 -6.93
N HIS A 39 3.14 18.22 -7.49
CA HIS A 39 3.56 18.07 -8.88
C HIS A 39 2.48 18.50 -9.90
N ARG A 40 1.24 18.63 -9.46
CA ARG A 40 0.09 19.10 -10.24
C ARG A 40 -0.33 20.53 -9.92
N ASP A 41 0.51 21.27 -9.20
CA ASP A 41 0.26 22.66 -8.79
C ASP A 41 -1.08 22.86 -8.08
N LEU A 42 -1.52 21.83 -7.31
CA LEU A 42 -2.72 21.97 -6.50
C LEU A 42 -2.47 22.91 -5.31
N ASP A 43 -3.52 23.58 -4.87
CA ASP A 43 -3.49 24.38 -3.66
C ASP A 43 -3.30 23.51 -2.39
N LEU A 44 -3.09 24.15 -1.24
CA LEU A 44 -2.85 23.44 0.01
C LEU A 44 -3.97 22.48 0.39
N PHE A 45 -5.22 22.85 0.09
CA PHE A 45 -6.38 22.00 0.35
C PHE A 45 -6.40 20.78 -0.57
N GLY A 46 -6.16 20.98 -1.87
CA GLY A 46 -6.03 19.91 -2.86
C GLY A 46 -4.92 18.91 -2.52
N VAL A 47 -3.75 19.42 -2.07
CA VAL A 47 -2.63 18.59 -1.60
C VAL A 47 -3.06 17.76 -0.37
N ALA A 48 -3.74 18.37 0.61
CA ALA A 48 -4.20 17.67 1.80
C ALA A 48 -5.26 16.59 1.46
N VAL A 49 -6.21 16.90 0.57
CA VAL A 49 -7.21 15.94 0.10
C VAL A 49 -6.54 14.77 -0.62
N LEU A 50 -5.60 15.04 -1.52
CA LEU A 50 -4.93 14.00 -2.29
C LEU A 50 -4.05 13.12 -1.39
N ALA A 51 -3.39 13.70 -0.39
CA ALA A 51 -2.67 12.97 0.65
C ALA A 51 -3.62 12.05 1.44
N ALA A 52 -4.77 12.57 1.86
CA ALA A 52 -5.75 11.82 2.64
C ALA A 52 -6.30 10.63 1.83
N VAL A 53 -6.80 10.89 0.64
CA VAL A 53 -7.41 9.83 -0.20
C VAL A 53 -6.38 8.75 -0.57
N THR A 54 -5.12 9.13 -0.81
CA THR A 54 -4.04 8.18 -1.08
C THR A 54 -3.74 7.33 0.15
N GLY A 55 -3.59 7.96 1.32
CA GLY A 55 -3.23 7.29 2.56
C GLY A 55 -4.29 6.32 3.08
N ILE A 56 -5.57 6.71 3.02
CA ILE A 56 -6.66 5.90 3.57
C ILE A 56 -7.42 5.06 2.53
N GLY A 57 -7.27 5.35 1.23
CA GLY A 57 -8.10 4.77 0.16
C GLY A 57 -8.04 3.25 0.12
N GLY A 58 -6.84 2.67 0.12
CA GLY A 58 -6.66 1.22 0.06
C GLY A 58 -7.21 0.48 1.28
N GLY A 59 -6.90 0.99 2.47
CA GLY A 59 -7.41 0.43 3.73
C GLY A 59 -8.92 0.56 3.88
N THR A 60 -9.50 1.66 3.38
CA THR A 60 -10.95 1.88 3.36
C THR A 60 -11.63 0.86 2.44
N LEU A 61 -11.12 0.69 1.22
CA LEU A 61 -11.64 -0.31 0.29
C LEU A 61 -11.58 -1.72 0.88
N ARG A 62 -10.46 -2.09 1.48
CA ARG A 62 -10.30 -3.37 2.20
C ARG A 62 -11.35 -3.53 3.30
N ASP A 63 -11.50 -2.53 4.17
CA ASP A 63 -12.41 -2.62 5.31
C ASP A 63 -13.87 -2.71 4.86
N LEU A 64 -14.26 -2.00 3.79
CA LEU A 64 -15.59 -2.11 3.18
C LEU A 64 -15.84 -3.51 2.61
N LEU A 65 -14.91 -4.07 1.84
CA LEU A 65 -15.05 -5.42 1.26
C LEU A 65 -15.10 -6.51 2.33
N LEU A 66 -14.45 -6.30 3.46
CA LEU A 66 -14.48 -7.21 4.61
C LEU A 66 -15.64 -6.96 5.56
N ASN A 67 -16.55 -6.05 5.24
CA ASN A 67 -17.64 -5.60 6.14
C ASN A 67 -17.13 -5.20 7.54
N ARG A 68 -16.01 -4.46 7.57
CA ARG A 68 -15.34 -4.04 8.80
C ARG A 68 -15.69 -2.59 9.12
N HIS A 69 -16.69 -2.42 9.98
CA HIS A 69 -17.16 -1.12 10.41
C HIS A 69 -16.98 -0.88 11.92
N PRO A 70 -16.71 0.38 12.34
CA PRO A 70 -16.29 1.51 11.50
C PRO A 70 -14.93 1.25 10.87
N VAL A 71 -14.68 1.88 9.70
CA VAL A 71 -13.37 1.78 9.01
C VAL A 71 -12.24 2.32 9.88
N PHE A 72 -11.03 1.82 9.69
CA PHE A 72 -9.89 2.00 10.59
C PHE A 72 -9.59 3.45 11.00
N TRP A 73 -9.64 4.40 10.07
CA TRP A 73 -9.31 5.81 10.33
C TRP A 73 -10.44 6.60 11.00
N ILE A 74 -11.71 6.14 10.88
CA ILE A 74 -12.84 6.69 11.66
C ILE A 74 -12.72 6.24 13.11
N LYS A 75 -12.23 5.02 13.32
CA LYS A 75 -12.05 4.44 14.66
C LYS A 75 -10.93 5.10 15.44
N ASP A 76 -9.89 5.55 14.75
CA ASP A 76 -8.69 6.12 15.36
C ASP A 76 -8.24 7.40 14.64
N PRO A 77 -8.41 8.58 15.24
CA PRO A 77 -8.07 9.85 14.60
C PRO A 77 -6.55 10.05 14.38
N ARG A 78 -5.70 9.21 14.97
CA ARG A 78 -4.24 9.28 14.75
C ARG A 78 -3.87 9.14 13.30
N TYR A 79 -4.63 8.38 12.51
CA TYR A 79 -4.44 8.28 11.07
C TYR A 79 -4.58 9.63 10.36
N LEU A 80 -5.62 10.41 10.70
CA LEU A 80 -5.85 11.74 10.11
C LEU A 80 -4.75 12.73 10.51
N TYR A 81 -4.34 12.75 11.77
CA TYR A 81 -3.22 13.59 12.21
C TYR A 81 -1.94 13.23 11.49
N THR A 82 -1.65 11.95 11.30
CA THR A 82 -0.49 11.47 10.55
C THR A 82 -0.53 11.94 9.09
N ILE A 83 -1.68 11.87 8.44
CA ILE A 83 -1.85 12.32 7.06
C ILE A 83 -1.61 13.83 6.93
N LEU A 84 -2.21 14.63 7.83
CA LEU A 84 -2.03 16.07 7.82
C LEU A 84 -0.58 16.47 8.09
N ALA A 85 0.08 15.79 9.02
CA ALA A 85 1.50 16.01 9.30
C ALA A 85 2.36 15.63 8.07
N ALA A 86 2.09 14.50 7.42
CA ALA A 86 2.79 14.06 6.22
C ALA A 86 2.59 15.06 5.05
N ALA A 87 1.38 15.57 4.85
CA ALA A 87 1.09 16.58 3.85
C ALA A 87 1.86 17.89 4.14
N ALA A 88 1.83 18.38 5.39
CA ALA A 88 2.54 19.57 5.79
C ALA A 88 4.06 19.43 5.60
N ILE A 89 4.65 18.31 6.03
CA ILE A 89 6.08 18.01 5.85
C ILE A 89 6.43 17.98 4.36
N SER A 90 5.57 17.39 3.51
CA SER A 90 5.81 17.32 2.07
C SER A 90 5.80 18.70 1.41
N VAL A 91 4.86 19.58 1.80
CA VAL A 91 4.79 20.96 1.30
C VAL A 91 6.01 21.78 1.73
N LEU A 92 6.42 21.68 2.99
CA LEU A 92 7.57 22.41 3.50
C LEU A 92 8.90 21.85 2.96
N GLY A 93 8.98 20.55 2.75
CA GLY A 93 10.20 19.85 2.33
C GLY A 93 10.41 19.77 0.82
N GLN A 94 9.42 20.10 -0.01
CA GLN A 94 9.51 19.92 -1.47
C GLN A 94 10.71 20.62 -2.11
N SER A 95 11.09 21.79 -1.59
CA SER A 95 12.21 22.58 -2.12
C SER A 95 13.58 21.90 -1.94
N TYR A 96 13.68 20.94 -1.03
CA TYR A 96 14.91 20.18 -0.79
C TYR A 96 14.99 18.89 -1.58
N LEU A 97 13.93 18.52 -2.32
CA LEU A 97 13.91 17.29 -3.11
C LEU A 97 14.55 17.50 -4.47
N PRO A 98 15.53 16.65 -4.88
CA PRO A 98 16.13 16.72 -6.21
C PRO A 98 15.10 16.49 -7.33
N SER A 99 14.08 15.66 -7.06
CA SER A 99 12.97 15.38 -7.97
C SER A 99 11.75 14.97 -7.18
N VAL A 100 10.69 15.75 -7.26
CA VAL A 100 9.38 15.44 -6.65
C VAL A 100 8.81 14.14 -7.21
N GLN A 101 8.96 13.92 -8.53
CA GLN A 101 8.49 12.70 -9.19
C GLN A 101 9.18 11.44 -8.65
N THR A 102 10.50 11.47 -8.52
CA THR A 102 11.26 10.33 -7.98
C THR A 102 10.89 10.07 -6.53
N ALA A 103 10.79 11.11 -5.71
CA ALA A 103 10.38 11.00 -4.32
C ALA A 103 8.97 10.40 -4.18
N LEU A 104 8.03 10.80 -5.05
CA LEU A 104 6.68 10.21 -5.13
C LEU A 104 6.74 8.71 -5.39
N LEU A 105 7.51 8.29 -6.40
CA LEU A 105 7.62 6.86 -6.77
C LEU A 105 8.27 6.03 -5.67
N VAL A 106 9.27 6.58 -4.98
CA VAL A 106 9.93 5.91 -3.85
C VAL A 106 8.95 5.80 -2.67
N ALA A 107 8.28 6.89 -2.30
CA ALA A 107 7.27 6.86 -1.24
C ALA A 107 6.15 5.86 -1.58
N ASP A 108 5.66 5.85 -2.83
CA ASP A 108 4.67 4.90 -3.30
C ASP A 108 5.13 3.44 -3.15
N ALA A 109 6.40 3.13 -3.46
CA ALA A 109 6.95 1.79 -3.33
C ALA A 109 6.92 1.28 -1.86
N PHE A 110 7.28 2.13 -0.91
CA PHE A 110 7.19 1.81 0.52
C PHE A 110 5.74 1.69 0.98
N GLY A 111 4.88 2.63 0.58
CA GLY A 111 3.45 2.59 0.88
C GLY A 111 2.80 1.31 0.37
N LEU A 112 3.10 0.91 -0.87
CA LEU A 112 2.62 -0.34 -1.46
C LEU A 112 3.01 -1.56 -0.61
N GLY A 113 4.29 -1.69 -0.24
CA GLY A 113 4.78 -2.81 0.57
C GLY A 113 4.08 -2.90 1.92
N LEU A 114 4.03 -1.78 2.65
CA LEU A 114 3.43 -1.71 3.97
C LEU A 114 1.92 -2.00 3.93
N CYS A 115 1.16 -1.34 3.04
CA CYS A 115 -0.29 -1.48 2.99
C CYS A 115 -0.74 -2.81 2.39
N ALA A 116 -0.02 -3.36 1.41
CA ALA A 116 -0.33 -4.67 0.83
C ALA A 116 -0.13 -5.79 1.86
N LEU A 117 0.98 -5.79 2.59
CA LEU A 117 1.26 -6.81 3.60
C LEU A 117 0.37 -6.64 4.85
N SER A 118 0.12 -5.40 5.32
CA SER A 118 -0.85 -5.14 6.39
C SER A 118 -2.26 -5.62 5.99
N GLY A 119 -2.68 -5.35 4.77
CA GLY A 119 -3.93 -5.83 4.21
C GLY A 119 -3.98 -7.35 4.17
N ALA A 120 -2.98 -7.99 3.58
CA ALA A 120 -2.89 -9.45 3.47
C ALA A 120 -3.00 -10.12 4.84
N ARG A 121 -2.29 -9.61 5.84
CA ARG A 121 -2.34 -10.12 7.21
C ARG A 121 -3.73 -10.01 7.83
N ILE A 122 -4.40 -8.85 7.70
CA ILE A 122 -5.75 -8.64 8.23
C ILE A 122 -6.75 -9.63 7.61
N ILE A 123 -6.58 -9.94 6.32
CA ILE A 123 -7.45 -10.87 5.58
C ILE A 123 -7.15 -12.31 6.02
N GLU A 124 -5.87 -12.67 6.15
CA GLU A 124 -5.43 -13.97 6.64
C GLU A 124 -5.93 -14.25 8.06
N ASP A 125 -5.81 -13.29 8.98
CA ASP A 125 -6.26 -13.39 10.38
C ASP A 125 -7.79 -13.63 10.48
N ARG A 126 -8.55 -13.41 9.38
CA ARG A 126 -9.97 -13.74 9.26
C ARG A 126 -10.26 -15.12 8.67
N GLY A 127 -9.22 -15.89 8.35
CA GLY A 127 -9.36 -17.25 7.85
C GLY A 127 -9.72 -17.37 6.37
N TYR A 128 -9.57 -16.29 5.58
CA TYR A 128 -9.78 -16.39 4.12
C TYR A 128 -8.69 -17.23 3.45
N SER A 129 -9.04 -17.84 2.31
CA SER A 129 -8.11 -18.65 1.52
C SER A 129 -6.93 -17.82 1.00
N TRP A 130 -5.79 -18.46 0.76
CA TRP A 130 -4.57 -17.81 0.30
C TRP A 130 -4.75 -16.95 -0.95
N ILE A 131 -5.61 -17.39 -1.89
CA ILE A 131 -5.89 -16.64 -3.13
C ILE A 131 -6.61 -15.31 -2.82
N ILE A 132 -7.55 -15.32 -1.87
CA ILE A 132 -8.26 -14.12 -1.41
C ILE A 132 -7.30 -13.20 -0.65
N VAL A 133 -6.38 -13.75 0.15
CA VAL A 133 -5.33 -12.99 0.84
C VAL A 133 -4.45 -12.25 -0.18
N VAL A 134 -4.01 -12.92 -1.24
CA VAL A 134 -3.21 -12.32 -2.31
C VAL A 134 -4.01 -11.24 -3.03
N LEU A 135 -5.24 -11.54 -3.45
CA LEU A 135 -6.08 -10.61 -4.23
C LEU A 135 -6.39 -9.34 -3.44
N LEU A 136 -7.03 -9.49 -2.28
CA LEU A 136 -7.47 -8.34 -1.47
C LEU A 136 -6.30 -7.62 -0.80
N GLY A 137 -5.22 -8.32 -0.45
CA GLY A 137 -3.99 -7.71 0.04
C GLY A 137 -3.36 -6.81 -1.02
N THR A 138 -3.25 -7.30 -2.26
CA THR A 138 -2.78 -6.52 -3.41
C THR A 138 -3.70 -5.32 -3.65
N MET A 139 -5.04 -5.51 -3.67
CA MET A 139 -6.00 -4.41 -3.80
C MET A 139 -5.82 -3.35 -2.70
N SER A 140 -5.64 -3.77 -1.45
CA SER A 140 -5.39 -2.84 -0.33
C SER A 140 -4.12 -2.01 -0.54
N GLY A 141 -3.07 -2.59 -1.11
CA GLY A 141 -1.83 -1.88 -1.42
C GLY A 141 -1.97 -0.93 -2.61
N VAL A 142 -2.61 -1.35 -3.70
CA VAL A 142 -2.62 -0.56 -4.95
C VAL A 142 -3.71 0.50 -5.00
N ALA A 143 -4.83 0.33 -4.29
CA ALA A 143 -6.01 1.19 -4.45
C ALA A 143 -5.74 2.65 -4.10
N GLY A 144 -4.95 2.93 -3.05
CA GLY A 144 -4.56 4.30 -2.70
C GLY A 144 -3.85 5.01 -3.85
N GLY A 145 -2.85 4.34 -4.45
CA GLY A 145 -2.11 4.86 -5.61
C GLY A 145 -2.99 5.02 -6.85
N VAL A 146 -3.91 4.09 -7.10
CA VAL A 146 -4.86 4.18 -8.22
C VAL A 146 -5.77 5.41 -8.06
N ILE A 147 -6.35 5.63 -6.88
CA ILE A 147 -7.22 6.79 -6.63
C ILE A 147 -6.41 8.08 -6.75
N ARG A 148 -5.20 8.14 -6.20
CA ARG A 148 -4.28 9.27 -6.37
C ARG A 148 -4.06 9.62 -7.84
N ASP A 149 -3.69 8.62 -8.64
CA ASP A 149 -3.36 8.82 -10.05
C ASP A 149 -4.59 9.29 -10.85
N LEU A 150 -5.76 8.70 -10.60
CA LEU A 150 -7.01 9.12 -11.23
C LEU A 150 -7.36 10.57 -10.90
N LEU A 151 -7.28 10.96 -9.62
CA LEU A 151 -7.55 12.34 -9.20
C LEU A 151 -6.50 13.33 -9.71
N SER A 152 -5.27 12.85 -9.94
CA SER A 152 -4.20 13.65 -10.56
C SER A 152 -4.30 13.73 -12.09
N GLY A 153 -5.31 13.12 -12.70
CA GLY A 153 -5.51 13.13 -14.16
C GLY A 153 -4.44 12.35 -14.93
N VAL A 154 -3.84 11.30 -14.30
CA VAL A 154 -2.86 10.44 -14.97
C VAL A 154 -3.34 9.00 -15.02
N VAL A 155 -2.86 8.26 -16.03
CA VAL A 155 -3.12 6.82 -16.09
C VAL A 155 -2.47 6.16 -14.87
N PRO A 156 -3.22 5.39 -14.06
CA PRO A 156 -2.67 4.74 -12.86
C PRO A 156 -1.45 3.87 -13.15
N LEU A 157 -0.47 3.86 -12.23
CA LEU A 157 0.73 3.02 -12.30
C LEU A 157 0.36 1.54 -12.49
N LEU A 158 -0.74 1.09 -11.88
CA LEU A 158 -1.28 -0.26 -12.03
C LEU A 158 -1.55 -0.65 -13.50
N LEU A 159 -2.00 0.30 -14.32
CA LEU A 159 -2.39 0.09 -15.72
C LEU A 159 -1.28 0.45 -16.71
N ARG A 160 -0.22 1.09 -16.25
CA ARG A 160 0.99 1.28 -17.04
C ARG A 160 1.77 -0.04 -17.06
N ARG A 161 2.71 -0.17 -17.95
CA ARG A 161 3.55 -1.38 -18.08
C ARG A 161 4.46 -1.66 -16.86
N ASP A 162 4.20 -0.98 -15.76
CA ASP A 162 5.05 -1.01 -14.58
C ASP A 162 4.86 -2.30 -13.77
N ILE A 163 5.94 -2.76 -13.16
CA ILE A 163 5.92 -3.83 -12.18
C ILE A 163 5.37 -3.26 -10.86
N TYR A 164 4.04 -3.16 -10.76
CA TYR A 164 3.34 -2.54 -9.63
C TYR A 164 2.56 -3.56 -8.80
N ALA A 165 1.40 -4.02 -9.31
CA ALA A 165 0.63 -5.05 -8.61
C ALA A 165 1.39 -6.39 -8.54
N THR A 166 2.19 -6.71 -9.55
CA THR A 166 3.04 -7.91 -9.57
C THR A 166 4.07 -7.92 -8.46
N ALA A 167 4.62 -6.76 -8.07
CA ALA A 167 5.50 -6.64 -6.91
C ALA A 167 4.75 -6.95 -5.60
N ALA A 168 3.52 -6.42 -5.44
CA ALA A 168 2.69 -6.72 -4.27
C ALA A 168 2.33 -8.20 -4.20
N ILE A 169 1.93 -8.81 -5.33
CA ILE A 169 1.65 -10.24 -5.43
C ILE A 169 2.87 -11.08 -5.05
N ALA A 170 4.05 -10.74 -5.58
CA ALA A 170 5.30 -11.46 -5.26
C ALA A 170 5.65 -11.35 -3.77
N GLY A 171 5.51 -10.17 -3.16
CA GLY A 171 5.78 -9.97 -1.74
C GLY A 171 4.79 -10.69 -0.82
N ILE A 172 3.49 -10.66 -1.15
CA ILE A 172 2.48 -11.41 -0.39
C ILE A 172 2.69 -12.92 -0.58
N GLY A 173 3.03 -13.37 -1.80
CA GLY A 173 3.39 -14.76 -2.07
C GLY A 173 4.60 -15.22 -1.25
N THR A 174 5.64 -14.39 -1.17
CA THR A 174 6.81 -14.62 -0.30
C THR A 174 6.40 -14.74 1.17
N TYR A 175 5.56 -13.83 1.65
CA TYR A 175 5.03 -13.86 3.01
C TYR A 175 4.32 -15.19 3.31
N LEU A 176 3.38 -15.63 2.47
CA LEU A 176 2.62 -16.86 2.64
C LEU A 176 3.53 -18.12 2.54
N LEU A 177 4.49 -18.11 1.61
CA LEU A 177 5.45 -19.19 1.46
C LEU A 177 6.35 -19.35 2.69
N LEU A 178 6.86 -18.25 3.25
CA LEU A 178 7.68 -18.29 4.47
C LEU A 178 6.90 -18.74 5.69
N GLN A 179 5.60 -18.49 5.73
CA GLN A 179 4.73 -19.03 6.78
C GLN A 179 4.54 -20.55 6.62
N SER A 180 4.38 -21.06 5.39
CA SER A 180 4.22 -22.49 5.15
C SER A 180 5.44 -23.30 5.59
N VAL A 181 6.64 -22.73 5.50
CA VAL A 181 7.88 -23.33 6.04
C VAL A 181 8.12 -23.03 7.53
N ARG A 182 7.05 -22.57 8.23
CA ARG A 182 7.02 -22.34 9.68
C ARG A 182 8.06 -21.32 10.21
N LEU A 183 8.47 -20.37 9.39
CA LEU A 183 9.29 -19.27 9.86
C LEU A 183 8.54 -18.46 10.92
N LYS A 184 9.18 -18.20 12.08
CA LYS A 184 8.54 -17.49 13.20
C LYS A 184 8.17 -16.06 12.83
N ARG A 185 6.96 -15.63 13.18
CA ARG A 185 6.57 -14.22 13.11
C ARG A 185 7.49 -13.38 14.02
N PRO A 186 7.95 -12.17 13.62
CA PRO A 186 7.43 -11.33 12.52
C PRO A 186 8.14 -11.49 11.17
N TRP A 187 9.13 -12.36 11.03
CA TRP A 187 10.04 -12.41 9.88
C TRP A 187 9.35 -12.56 8.51
N PRO A 188 8.37 -13.48 8.32
CA PRO A 188 7.68 -13.58 7.02
C PRO A 188 7.07 -12.26 6.56
N PHE A 189 6.46 -11.52 7.49
CA PHE A 189 5.83 -10.24 7.23
C PHE A 189 6.84 -9.16 6.80
N LEU A 190 7.94 -9.03 7.56
CA LEU A 190 8.99 -8.06 7.25
C LEU A 190 9.71 -8.38 5.93
N ILE A 191 10.02 -9.65 5.68
CA ILE A 191 10.63 -10.10 4.43
C ILE A 191 9.69 -9.84 3.25
N GLY A 192 8.38 -10.08 3.42
CA GLY A 192 7.38 -9.75 2.41
C GLY A 192 7.36 -8.27 2.06
N ILE A 193 7.39 -7.37 3.07
CA ILE A 193 7.49 -5.92 2.83
C ILE A 193 8.77 -5.59 2.05
N VAL A 194 9.92 -6.10 2.52
CA VAL A 194 11.21 -5.85 1.86
C VAL A 194 11.19 -6.36 0.42
N ALA A 195 10.59 -7.52 0.15
CA ALA A 195 10.46 -8.05 -1.21
C ALA A 195 9.67 -7.11 -2.12
N VAL A 196 8.50 -6.60 -1.66
CA VAL A 196 7.73 -5.62 -2.45
C VAL A 196 8.55 -4.38 -2.75
N VAL A 197 9.13 -3.78 -1.70
CA VAL A 197 9.91 -2.54 -1.83
C VAL A 197 11.12 -2.73 -2.73
N ALA A 198 11.89 -3.81 -2.54
CA ALA A 198 13.06 -4.11 -3.36
C ALA A 198 12.69 -4.27 -4.83
N VAL A 199 11.66 -5.08 -5.15
CA VAL A 199 11.21 -5.27 -6.53
C VAL A 199 10.77 -3.94 -7.14
N ARG A 200 10.03 -3.09 -6.40
CA ARG A 200 9.61 -1.76 -6.88
C ARG A 200 10.78 -0.82 -7.11
N LEU A 201 11.70 -0.70 -6.16
CA LEU A 201 12.87 0.17 -6.30
C LEU A 201 13.78 -0.28 -7.45
N LEU A 202 13.99 -1.58 -7.62
CA LEU A 202 14.74 -2.13 -8.75
C LEU A 202 14.00 -1.85 -10.08
N ALA A 203 12.68 -2.04 -10.12
CA ALA A 203 11.90 -1.74 -11.31
C ALA A 203 11.96 -0.26 -11.70
N ILE A 204 11.97 0.64 -10.71
CA ILE A 204 12.13 2.09 -10.94
C ILE A 204 13.55 2.40 -11.43
N ALA A 205 14.58 1.85 -10.76
CA ALA A 205 15.99 2.12 -11.08
C ALA A 205 16.41 1.60 -12.46
N PHE A 206 15.91 0.43 -12.85
CA PHE A 206 16.25 -0.22 -14.12
C PHE A 206 15.17 -0.03 -15.20
N ALA A 207 14.15 0.78 -14.93
CA ALA A 207 13.03 1.02 -15.85
C ALA A 207 12.38 -0.28 -16.36
N TRP A 208 12.24 -1.31 -15.50
CA TRP A 208 11.64 -2.58 -15.86
C TRP A 208 10.16 -2.42 -16.19
N GLN A 209 9.76 -2.96 -17.32
CA GLN A 209 8.39 -2.89 -17.81
C GLN A 209 7.88 -4.28 -18.21
N LEU A 210 6.59 -4.50 -18.03
CA LEU A 210 5.91 -5.67 -18.55
C LEU A 210 5.74 -5.55 -20.08
N PRO A 211 5.79 -6.67 -20.83
CA PRO A 211 5.61 -6.67 -22.28
C PRO A 211 4.25 -6.10 -22.65
N SER A 212 4.21 -5.25 -23.67
CA SER A 212 2.97 -4.68 -24.22
C SER A 212 2.55 -5.42 -25.48
N PHE A 213 1.24 -5.54 -25.66
CA PHE A 213 0.62 -6.09 -26.87
C PHE A 213 0.28 -5.01 -27.89
N SER A 214 1.02 -3.88 -27.90
CA SER A 214 0.84 -2.87 -28.94
C SER A 214 1.21 -3.45 -30.30
N ARG A 215 0.26 -3.39 -31.26
CA ARG A 215 0.58 -3.67 -32.67
C ARG A 215 1.63 -2.68 -33.15
N PRO A 216 2.64 -3.11 -33.93
CA PRO A 216 3.51 -2.16 -34.59
C PRO A 216 2.66 -1.20 -35.47
N PRO A 217 3.04 0.07 -35.62
CA PRO A 217 2.36 0.97 -36.52
C PRO A 217 2.38 0.35 -37.92
N LEU A 218 1.22 0.33 -38.60
CA LEU A 218 1.05 -0.08 -39.99
C LEU A 218 1.81 0.86 -40.90
#